data_a80cc63efa834cc8b0aad02a49ade03e
#
_entry.id   a80cc63efa834cc8b0aad02a49ade03e
#
_cell.length_a   1.000
_cell.length_b   1.000
_cell.length_c   1.000
_cell.angle_alpha   90.00
_cell.angle_beta   90.00
_cell.angle_gamma   90.00
#
_symmetry.space_group_name_H-M   'P 1'
#
loop_
_entity.id
_entity.type
_entity.pdbx_description
1 polymer ?
#
loop_
_entity_poly.entity_id
_entity_poly.type
_entity_poly.pdbx_seq_one_letter_code
_entity_poly.pdbx_strand_id
1 'polypeptide(L)'
;MTVFRSVGRWMKEKPGDGCGQRGIWYDYELVEEAKKAIHLNYDEENHNHTVGSAIKCKSGKIYVGVNVFSLHGACAEQVAIGTAITHGERDFETIVAVRGKDGEEIIPPCGNCRQILYDYMAECEVILSVNGENKKIRAKELLPLQTVFKCWKSPGSQLPRGFF
;
A
#
# COMPACT_ATOMS: atom_id res chain seq x y z
N MET A 1 13.14 -14.03 -31.82
CA MET A 1 11.89 -14.80 -31.72
C MET A 1 11.41 -14.74 -30.28
N THR A 2 10.63 -13.76 -30.02
CA THR A 2 9.28 -13.72 -29.44
C THR A 2 9.12 -14.32 -28.06
N VAL A 3 9.21 -13.48 -27.01
CA VAL A 3 8.43 -13.66 -25.79
C VAL A 3 7.85 -12.28 -25.38
N PHE A 4 6.87 -11.83 -26.13
CA PHE A 4 5.96 -10.76 -25.75
C PHE A 4 4.54 -11.34 -25.77
N ARG A 5 4.10 -11.97 -24.68
CA ARG A 5 2.68 -12.31 -24.46
C ARG A 5 2.40 -12.55 -22.99
N SER A 6 2.07 -11.48 -22.26
CA SER A 6 1.14 -11.58 -21.11
C SER A 6 0.65 -10.25 -20.53
N VAL A 7 1.00 -9.10 -21.09
CA VAL A 7 0.54 -7.79 -20.58
C VAL A 7 -0.83 -7.36 -21.18
N GLY A 8 -1.37 -8.15 -22.10
CA GLY A 8 -2.47 -7.74 -22.97
C GLY A 8 -3.90 -8.08 -22.52
N ARG A 9 -4.16 -8.62 -21.32
CA ARG A 9 -5.52 -9.11 -21.00
C ARG A 9 -6.32 -8.25 -20.00
N TRP A 10 -5.75 -7.18 -19.49
CA TRP A 10 -6.42 -6.32 -18.49
C TRP A 10 -7.04 -5.04 -19.05
N MET A 11 -6.86 -4.77 -20.37
CA MET A 11 -7.23 -3.48 -20.96
C MET A 11 -8.50 -3.49 -21.84
N LYS A 12 -9.25 -4.55 -21.91
CA LYS A 12 -10.47 -4.56 -22.76
C LYS A 12 -11.59 -5.28 -22.05
N GLU A 13 -12.41 -4.51 -21.37
CA GLU A 13 -13.86 -4.65 -21.25
C GLU A 13 -14.34 -3.86 -20.03
N LYS A 14 -15.10 -2.79 -20.27
CA LYS A 14 -15.96 -2.19 -19.25
C LYS A 14 -17.09 -3.20 -19.03
N PRO A 15 -17.19 -3.88 -17.87
CA PRO A 15 -18.36 -4.69 -17.62
C PRO A 15 -19.54 -3.79 -17.28
N GLY A 16 -20.69 -4.12 -17.87
CA GLY A 16 -21.94 -3.49 -17.53
C GLY A 16 -22.32 -3.68 -16.05
N ASP A 17 -23.22 -2.86 -15.58
CA ASP A 17 -23.69 -2.61 -14.21
C ASP A 17 -24.18 -3.82 -13.40
N GLY A 18 -23.36 -4.86 -13.27
CA GLY A 18 -23.64 -6.05 -12.47
C GLY A 18 -23.05 -5.93 -11.05
N CYS A 19 -23.89 -6.16 -10.06
CA CYS A 19 -23.67 -6.01 -8.61
C CYS A 19 -22.49 -6.80 -7.99
N GLY A 20 -21.60 -7.44 -8.77
CA GLY A 20 -20.47 -8.24 -8.27
C GLY A 20 -19.08 -7.70 -8.56
N GLN A 21 -18.94 -6.61 -9.32
CA GLN A 21 -17.64 -6.19 -9.87
C GLN A 21 -17.11 -4.86 -9.35
N ARG A 22 -17.74 -4.23 -8.37
CA ARG A 22 -17.32 -2.92 -7.84
C ARG A 22 -15.94 -2.91 -7.17
N GLY A 23 -15.52 -4.03 -6.60
CA GLY A 23 -14.22 -4.12 -5.90
C GLY A 23 -12.98 -4.07 -6.82
N ILE A 24 -13.07 -4.63 -8.02
CA ILE A 24 -11.93 -4.77 -8.94
C ILE A 24 -11.52 -3.42 -9.55
N TRP A 25 -12.48 -2.52 -9.83
CA TRP A 25 -12.21 -1.22 -10.45
C TRP A 25 -11.54 -0.22 -9.51
N TYR A 26 -11.92 -0.22 -8.23
CA TYR A 26 -11.29 0.63 -7.23
C TYR A 26 -9.84 0.23 -6.96
N ASP A 27 -9.50 -1.05 -7.11
CA ASP A 27 -8.14 -1.55 -6.93
C ASP A 27 -7.21 -1.13 -8.08
N TYR A 28 -7.74 -1.05 -9.31
CA TYR A 28 -6.97 -0.61 -10.47
C TYR A 28 -6.48 0.83 -10.31
N GLU A 29 -7.36 1.75 -9.92
CA GLU A 29 -7.00 3.15 -9.68
C GLU A 29 -5.87 3.26 -8.65
N LEU A 30 -5.96 2.52 -7.55
CA LEU A 30 -4.95 2.55 -6.49
C LEU A 30 -3.60 2.02 -6.97
N VAL A 31 -3.60 0.95 -7.75
CA VAL A 31 -2.38 0.41 -8.37
C VAL A 31 -1.75 1.42 -9.34
N GLU A 32 -2.55 2.08 -10.17
CA GLU A 32 -2.06 3.08 -11.13
C GLU A 32 -1.48 4.32 -10.41
N GLU A 33 -2.06 4.76 -9.29
CA GLU A 33 -1.48 5.85 -8.48
C GLU A 33 -0.11 5.45 -7.89
N ALA A 34 0.05 4.22 -7.42
CA ALA A 34 1.33 3.70 -6.96
C ALA A 34 2.38 3.64 -8.09
N LYS A 35 2.00 3.21 -9.29
CA LYS A 35 2.85 3.19 -10.49
C LYS A 35 3.28 4.59 -10.92
N LYS A 36 2.34 5.55 -10.94
CA LYS A 36 2.66 6.96 -11.24
C LYS A 36 3.69 7.52 -10.26
N ALA A 37 3.60 7.17 -8.98
CA ALA A 37 4.57 7.61 -7.98
C ALA A 37 5.98 7.09 -8.29
N ILE A 38 6.13 5.83 -8.72
CA ILE A 38 7.43 5.32 -9.17
C ILE A 38 7.88 6.03 -10.42
N HIS A 39 7.05 6.07 -11.45
CA HIS A 39 7.41 6.63 -12.77
C HIS A 39 7.94 8.07 -12.67
N LEU A 40 7.40 8.86 -11.76
CA LEU A 40 7.83 10.24 -11.52
C LEU A 40 9.16 10.36 -10.73
N ASN A 41 9.53 9.32 -9.98
CA ASN A 41 10.61 9.42 -8.99
C ASN A 41 11.71 8.37 -9.17
N TYR A 42 11.57 7.42 -10.09
CA TYR A 42 12.54 6.34 -10.28
C TYR A 42 13.92 6.89 -10.67
N ASP A 43 14.91 6.58 -9.85
CA ASP A 43 16.31 6.94 -10.07
C ASP A 43 17.09 5.71 -10.51
N GLU A 44 17.29 5.59 -11.81
CA GLU A 44 17.97 4.45 -12.43
C GLU A 44 19.47 4.42 -12.11
N GLU A 45 20.10 5.59 -12.00
CA GLU A 45 21.55 5.70 -11.77
C GLU A 45 21.94 5.26 -10.36
N ASN A 46 21.16 5.66 -9.36
CA ASN A 46 21.44 5.37 -7.94
C ASN A 46 20.58 4.23 -7.38
N HIS A 47 19.73 3.62 -8.20
CA HIS A 47 18.78 2.57 -7.79
C HIS A 47 17.87 2.99 -6.62
N ASN A 48 17.47 4.27 -6.57
CA ASN A 48 16.57 4.81 -5.56
C ASN A 48 15.13 4.84 -6.05
N HIS A 49 14.19 4.95 -5.09
CA HIS A 49 12.76 5.11 -5.36
C HIS A 49 12.19 4.00 -6.26
N THR A 50 12.64 2.76 -6.00
CA THR A 50 12.31 1.58 -6.82
C THR A 50 11.00 0.91 -6.45
N VAL A 51 10.34 1.40 -5.38
CA VAL A 51 9.06 0.94 -4.87
C VAL A 51 8.13 2.14 -4.71
N GLY A 52 6.92 2.03 -5.20
CA GLY A 52 5.84 2.99 -4.97
C GLY A 52 4.71 2.35 -4.20
N SER A 53 4.04 3.12 -3.38
CA SER A 53 2.86 2.68 -2.64
C SER A 53 1.75 3.73 -2.74
N ALA A 54 0.52 3.26 -2.74
CA ALA A 54 -0.67 4.10 -2.65
C ALA A 54 -1.59 3.57 -1.56
N ILE A 55 -2.14 4.48 -0.77
CA ILE A 55 -3.11 4.19 0.29
C ILE A 55 -4.39 4.99 0.05
N LYS A 56 -5.52 4.30 0.04
CA LYS A 56 -6.84 4.87 -0.04
C LYS A 56 -7.44 4.99 1.36
N CYS A 57 -7.91 6.17 1.67
CA CYS A 57 -8.58 6.47 2.92
C CYS A 57 -10.11 6.33 2.78
N LYS A 58 -10.82 6.13 3.88
CA LYS A 58 -12.29 6.09 3.87
C LYS A 58 -12.94 7.41 3.45
N SER A 59 -12.20 8.51 3.51
CA SER A 59 -12.60 9.80 2.92
C SER A 59 -12.68 9.79 1.39
N GLY A 60 -12.18 8.71 0.74
CA GLY A 60 -12.06 8.59 -0.70
C GLY A 60 -10.75 9.14 -1.27
N LYS A 61 -9.95 9.83 -0.47
CA LYS A 61 -8.65 10.36 -0.92
C LYS A 61 -7.60 9.27 -1.00
N ILE A 62 -6.69 9.43 -1.97
CA ILE A 62 -5.54 8.57 -2.17
C ILE A 62 -4.27 9.36 -1.88
N TYR A 63 -3.35 8.75 -1.14
CA TYR A 63 -2.03 9.29 -0.86
C TYR A 63 -0.99 8.30 -1.34
N VAL A 64 0.13 8.82 -1.84
CA VAL A 64 1.20 8.02 -2.41
C VAL A 64 2.51 8.25 -1.68
N GLY A 65 3.42 7.29 -1.82
CA GLY A 65 4.79 7.39 -1.32
C GLY A 65 5.73 6.53 -2.14
N VAL A 66 7.00 6.93 -2.18
CA VAL A 66 8.08 6.11 -2.71
C VAL A 66 9.05 5.76 -1.60
N ASN A 67 9.81 4.68 -1.74
CA ASN A 67 10.80 4.31 -0.74
C ASN A 67 11.94 5.36 -0.71
N VAL A 68 12.43 5.61 0.50
CA VAL A 68 13.60 6.47 0.75
C VAL A 68 14.74 5.56 1.19
N PHE A 69 15.78 5.48 0.36
CA PHE A 69 16.95 4.65 0.63
C PHE A 69 17.93 5.39 1.54
N SER A 70 18.19 4.85 2.73
CA SER A 70 19.09 5.41 3.72
C SER A 70 19.46 4.33 4.74
N LEU A 71 20.39 4.62 5.66
CA LEU A 71 20.75 3.74 6.77
C LEU A 71 19.52 3.28 7.59
N HIS A 72 18.59 4.19 7.83
CA HIS A 72 17.30 3.93 8.48
C HIS A 72 16.11 4.18 7.56
N GLY A 73 16.30 4.10 6.27
CA GLY A 73 15.33 4.47 5.25
C GLY A 73 13.87 4.11 5.53
N ALA A 74 12.97 4.53 4.68
CA ALA A 74 11.55 4.25 4.80
C ALA A 74 11.04 3.44 3.61
N CYS A 75 10.22 2.43 3.86
CA CYS A 75 9.50 1.75 2.79
C CYS A 75 8.43 2.68 2.19
N ALA A 76 8.06 2.43 0.93
CA ALA A 76 7.07 3.25 0.24
C ALA A 76 5.73 3.29 0.97
N GLU A 77 5.31 2.17 1.58
CA GLU A 77 4.09 2.11 2.39
C GLU A 77 4.16 3.03 3.60
N GLN A 78 5.31 3.11 4.28
CA GLN A 78 5.50 4.00 5.43
C GLN A 78 5.38 5.47 5.02
N VAL A 79 5.96 5.83 3.87
CA VAL A 79 5.88 7.19 3.32
C VAL A 79 4.42 7.51 2.96
N ALA A 80 3.71 6.62 2.26
CA ALA A 80 2.30 6.82 1.90
C ALA A 80 1.41 6.98 3.14
N ILE A 81 1.58 6.11 4.15
CA ILE A 81 0.87 6.18 5.43
C ILE A 81 1.18 7.49 6.16
N GLY A 82 2.46 7.86 6.25
CA GLY A 82 2.90 9.10 6.88
C GLY A 82 2.32 10.32 6.18
N THR A 83 2.29 10.32 4.84
CA THR A 83 1.67 11.38 4.05
C THR A 83 0.18 11.51 4.36
N ALA A 84 -0.57 10.41 4.36
CA ALA A 84 -1.99 10.43 4.68
C ALA A 84 -2.25 10.95 6.10
N ILE A 85 -1.49 10.48 7.09
CA ILE A 85 -1.61 10.92 8.49
C ILE A 85 -1.31 12.42 8.62
N THR A 86 -0.29 12.92 7.91
CA THR A 86 0.09 14.34 7.90
C THR A 86 -1.03 15.22 7.35
N HIS A 87 -1.83 14.69 6.42
CA HIS A 87 -3.01 15.38 5.87
C HIS A 87 -4.29 15.18 6.70
N GLY A 88 -4.17 14.61 7.90
CA GLY A 88 -5.29 14.49 8.84
C GLY A 88 -6.11 13.21 8.71
N GLU A 89 -5.74 12.30 7.81
CA GLU A 89 -6.45 11.03 7.65
C GLU A 89 -6.15 10.08 8.83
N ARG A 90 -7.17 9.32 9.23
CA ARG A 90 -7.06 8.34 10.34
C ARG A 90 -7.73 7.00 10.02
N ASP A 91 -8.61 6.99 9.02
CA ASP A 91 -9.40 5.83 8.61
C ASP A 91 -8.97 5.37 7.22
N PHE A 92 -8.36 4.19 7.16
CA PHE A 92 -7.76 3.62 5.96
C PHE A 92 -8.60 2.47 5.42
N GLU A 93 -8.70 2.39 4.09
CA GLU A 93 -9.50 1.37 3.40
C GLU A 93 -8.60 0.31 2.78
N THR A 94 -7.70 0.71 1.88
CA THR A 94 -6.88 -0.22 1.09
C THR A 94 -5.50 0.37 0.84
N ILE A 95 -4.47 -0.48 0.83
CA ILE A 95 -3.09 -0.11 0.49
C ILE A 95 -2.49 -1.11 -0.50
N VAL A 96 -1.63 -0.62 -1.39
CA VAL A 96 -0.85 -1.43 -2.34
C VAL A 96 0.58 -0.91 -2.42
N ALA A 97 1.51 -1.82 -2.67
CA ALA A 97 2.88 -1.47 -3.06
C ALA A 97 3.25 -2.17 -4.38
N VAL A 98 3.94 -1.45 -5.25
CA VAL A 98 4.43 -1.94 -6.54
C VAL A 98 5.92 -1.68 -6.67
N ARG A 99 6.61 -2.53 -7.43
CA ARG A 99 8.05 -2.49 -7.65
C ARG A 99 8.38 -2.52 -9.14
N GLY A 100 9.57 -2.01 -9.51
CA GLY A 100 10.06 -1.94 -10.87
C GLY A 100 9.91 -0.55 -11.48
N LYS A 101 10.62 -0.27 -12.56
CA LYS A 101 10.66 1.04 -13.23
C LYS A 101 9.28 1.58 -13.61
N ASP A 102 8.40 0.68 -14.03
CA ASP A 102 7.01 0.99 -14.42
C ASP A 102 5.98 0.39 -13.44
N GLY A 103 6.43 -0.05 -12.25
CA GLY A 103 5.56 -0.66 -11.25
C GLY A 103 4.96 -1.99 -11.70
N GLU A 104 5.75 -2.85 -12.35
CA GLU A 104 5.27 -4.07 -13.00
C GLU A 104 4.82 -5.14 -12.03
N GLU A 105 5.35 -5.11 -10.81
CA GLU A 105 5.12 -6.15 -9.82
C GLU A 105 4.43 -5.60 -8.57
N ILE A 106 3.29 -6.15 -8.21
CA ILE A 106 2.66 -5.93 -6.91
C ILE A 106 3.38 -6.79 -5.89
N ILE A 107 3.93 -6.17 -4.84
CA ILE A 107 4.75 -6.84 -3.82
C ILE A 107 4.04 -6.88 -2.46
N PRO A 108 4.30 -7.92 -1.65
CA PRO A 108 3.81 -7.96 -0.28
C PRO A 108 4.60 -6.99 0.62
N PRO A 109 3.96 -6.42 1.66
CA PRO A 109 4.64 -5.57 2.62
C PRO A 109 5.72 -6.33 3.41
N CYS A 110 6.84 -5.66 3.68
CA CYS A 110 7.90 -6.22 4.52
C CYS A 110 7.44 -6.37 5.99
N GLY A 111 8.23 -7.04 6.83
CA GLY A 111 7.87 -7.29 8.23
C GLY A 111 7.59 -6.00 9.02
N ASN A 112 8.40 -4.95 8.81
CA ASN A 112 8.19 -3.65 9.45
C ASN A 112 6.88 -2.98 8.99
N CYS A 113 6.59 -3.02 7.69
CA CYS A 113 5.32 -2.50 7.16
C CYS A 113 4.12 -3.26 7.71
N ARG A 114 4.21 -4.61 7.84
CA ARG A 114 3.14 -5.42 8.42
C ARG A 114 2.84 -5.02 9.87
N GLN A 115 3.89 -4.74 10.67
CA GLN A 115 3.71 -4.26 12.04
C GLN A 115 3.01 -2.91 12.08
N ILE A 116 3.43 -1.94 11.26
CA ILE A 116 2.80 -0.62 11.18
C ILE A 116 1.35 -0.73 10.72
N LEU A 117 1.08 -1.53 9.68
CA LEU A 117 -0.27 -1.79 9.19
C LEU A 117 -1.16 -2.40 10.29
N TYR A 118 -0.62 -3.34 11.07
CA TYR A 118 -1.34 -3.92 12.20
C TYR A 118 -1.64 -2.89 13.28
N ASP A 119 -0.67 -2.06 13.64
CA ASP A 119 -0.80 -1.10 14.74
C ASP A 119 -1.76 0.05 14.42
N TYR A 120 -1.74 0.55 13.19
CA TYR A 120 -2.52 1.73 12.80
C TYR A 120 -3.84 1.39 12.08
N MET A 121 -3.88 0.28 11.35
CA MET A 121 -4.97 -0.02 10.43
C MET A 121 -5.21 -1.52 10.24
N ALA A 122 -5.38 -2.27 11.31
CA ALA A 122 -5.50 -3.74 11.31
C ALA A 122 -6.61 -4.29 10.37
N GLU A 123 -7.67 -3.50 10.13
CA GLU A 123 -8.79 -3.85 9.25
C GLU A 123 -8.62 -3.36 7.81
N CYS A 124 -7.55 -2.62 7.51
CA CYS A 124 -7.23 -2.16 6.16
C CYS A 124 -6.96 -3.37 5.25
N GLU A 125 -7.44 -3.33 4.01
CA GLU A 125 -7.13 -4.32 3.00
C GLU A 125 -5.77 -4.04 2.36
N VAL A 126 -4.96 -5.07 2.23
CA VAL A 126 -3.66 -5.02 1.56
C VAL A 126 -3.75 -5.79 0.26
N ILE A 127 -3.50 -5.11 -0.86
CA ILE A 127 -3.41 -5.76 -2.17
C ILE A 127 -2.00 -6.30 -2.31
N LEU A 128 -1.89 -7.60 -2.55
CA LEU A 128 -0.61 -8.28 -2.76
C LEU A 128 -0.76 -9.44 -3.74
N SER A 129 0.34 -9.83 -4.37
CA SER A 129 0.38 -10.98 -5.27
C SER A 129 0.75 -12.25 -4.52
N VAL A 130 -0.06 -13.29 -4.66
CA VAL A 130 0.20 -14.64 -4.12
C VAL A 130 0.10 -15.63 -5.27
N ASN A 131 1.21 -16.30 -5.58
CA ASN A 131 1.28 -17.27 -6.68
C ASN A 131 0.85 -16.70 -8.04
N GLY A 132 1.13 -15.41 -8.29
CA GLY A 132 0.76 -14.73 -9.53
C GLY A 132 -0.68 -14.22 -9.60
N GLU A 133 -1.45 -14.39 -8.53
CA GLU A 133 -2.81 -13.84 -8.40
C GLU A 133 -2.84 -12.68 -7.40
N ASN A 134 -3.47 -11.57 -7.78
CA ASN A 134 -3.67 -10.45 -6.88
C ASN A 134 -4.83 -10.74 -5.92
N LYS A 135 -4.56 -10.57 -4.64
CA LYS A 135 -5.51 -10.82 -3.56
C LYS A 135 -5.57 -9.63 -2.61
N LYS A 136 -6.72 -9.45 -1.97
CA LYS A 136 -6.90 -8.56 -0.84
C LYS A 136 -6.88 -9.38 0.44
N ILE A 137 -6.00 -9.01 1.36
CA ILE A 137 -5.86 -9.65 2.66
C ILE A 137 -5.86 -8.55 3.73
N ARG A 138 -6.57 -8.75 4.83
CA ARG A 138 -6.57 -7.76 5.91
C ARG A 138 -5.19 -7.67 6.56
N ALA A 139 -4.79 -6.46 6.91
CA ALA A 139 -3.48 -6.20 7.51
C ALA A 139 -3.21 -7.10 8.74
N LYS A 140 -4.20 -7.32 9.59
CA LYS A 140 -4.09 -8.21 10.75
C LYS A 140 -3.77 -9.67 10.42
N GLU A 141 -4.11 -10.13 9.23
CA GLU A 141 -3.85 -11.51 8.80
C GLU A 141 -2.41 -11.70 8.27
N LEU A 142 -1.72 -10.59 7.95
CA LEU A 142 -0.36 -10.62 7.42
C LEU A 142 0.73 -10.72 8.50
N LEU A 143 0.36 -10.60 9.77
CA LEU A 143 1.29 -10.65 10.88
C LEU A 143 0.76 -11.59 11.98
N PRO A 144 0.84 -12.91 11.79
CA PRO A 144 0.52 -13.87 12.84
C PRO A 144 1.53 -13.76 14.00
N LEU A 145 1.06 -13.93 15.22
CA LEU A 145 1.89 -13.90 16.45
C LEU A 145 2.62 -12.56 16.67
N GLN A 146 2.00 -11.46 16.28
CA GLN A 146 2.54 -10.11 16.43
C GLN A 146 2.75 -9.71 17.89
N THR A 147 3.71 -8.82 18.11
CA THR A 147 3.87 -8.15 19.40
C THR A 147 2.77 -7.09 19.55
N VAL A 148 1.99 -7.20 20.62
CA VAL A 148 0.97 -6.20 20.98
C VAL A 148 1.55 -5.26 22.01
N PHE A 149 1.74 -3.99 21.67
CA PHE A 149 2.12 -2.96 22.64
C PHE A 149 0.88 -2.53 23.43
N LYS A 150 0.66 -3.14 24.61
CA LYS A 150 -0.52 -2.88 25.46
C LYS A 150 -0.66 -1.41 25.91
N CYS A 151 0.45 -0.68 26.01
CA CYS A 151 0.44 0.72 26.44
C CYS A 151 -0.19 1.69 25.41
N TRP A 152 -0.31 1.31 24.15
CA TRP A 152 -0.88 2.18 23.11
C TRP A 152 -2.41 2.06 22.96
N LYS A 153 -3.02 0.97 23.41
CA LYS A 153 -4.45 0.66 23.20
C LYS A 153 -5.26 0.48 24.45
N SER A 154 -4.80 0.95 25.61
CA SER A 154 -5.63 0.91 26.83
C SER A 154 -6.81 1.88 26.68
N PRO A 155 -8.07 1.41 26.71
CA PRO A 155 -9.22 2.31 26.76
C PRO A 155 -9.09 3.18 28.00
N GLY A 156 -8.94 4.51 27.83
CA GLY A 156 -8.79 5.46 28.92
C GLY A 156 -7.37 5.97 29.20
N SER A 157 -6.33 5.47 28.55
CA SER A 157 -5.01 6.10 28.62
C SER A 157 -5.00 7.40 27.81
N GLN A 158 -5.32 8.51 28.46
CA GLN A 158 -4.98 9.82 27.90
C GLN A 158 -3.45 9.90 27.88
N LEU A 159 -2.87 10.03 26.68
CA LEU A 159 -1.47 10.40 26.52
C LEU A 159 -1.23 11.68 27.34
N PRO A 160 -0.14 11.74 28.13
CA PRO A 160 0.25 12.99 28.76
C PRO A 160 0.41 14.03 27.66
N ARG A 161 -0.32 15.15 27.75
CA ARG A 161 -0.13 16.29 26.87
C ARG A 161 1.30 16.78 27.08
N GLY A 162 2.22 16.48 26.16
CA GLY A 162 3.59 16.95 26.23
C GLY A 162 4.66 16.06 25.61
N PHE A 163 4.30 15.05 24.81
CA PHE A 163 5.25 14.26 24.04
C PHE A 163 5.08 14.55 22.52
N PHE A 164 5.40 15.80 22.16
CA PHE A 164 5.89 16.18 20.82
C PHE A 164 6.69 17.46 20.97
#